data_485f9ab4d1f545f24a533647da31c67c
#
_entry.id   485f9ab4d1f545f24a533647da31c67c
#
_cell.length_a   1.000
_cell.length_b   1.000
_cell.length_c   1.000
_cell.angle_alpha   90.00
_cell.angle_beta   90.00
_cell.angle_gamma   90.00
#
_symmetry.space_group_name_H-M   'P 1'
#
loop_
_entity.id
_entity.type
_entity.pdbx_description
1 polymer ?
#
loop_
_entity_poly.entity_id
_entity_poly.type
_entity_poly.pdbx_seq_one_letter_code
_entity_poly.pdbx_strand_id
1 'polypeptide(L)'
;MFSAQLSFTLLSLCGCGYYVLCLWSARQFLRRRAAAISATFTPPVSFLKPLKGMDPEIYASLRSHCLLDYPEYEIIFGVNSADDPAVASVEQLRHEFPDRPMQLVICPQILGGNLKVSSLIQMLPYASYEHLLVNDSDIRVESDYLRRVVAPLQDASVGIVTCLCRGIAGGTLGSRLEALGISTDFCGGVLSSMQMENGIHFGLGSTLVFRRANLQSAGGFEALADYLADDYELGQRLSQGNLRGHLSEVVVETFLPAYTWRAFFDHQLRWARSVRDSRGWGYLGVALTFGLPWSLLALAVNPRTWWAWLVFGFTLGLRMVMAWVLGVRVAQDHQVPLYFWLIPLRDIAALLIWAAGYLGTTVVWRGDRFLLKQGKLTRLTDKPA
;
A
#
# COMPACT_ATOMS: atom_id res chain seq x y z
N MET A 1 12.80 -37.64 -6.92
CA MET A 1 12.05 -37.33 -5.69
C MET A 1 12.90 -36.67 -4.62
N PHE A 2 14.04 -37.26 -4.21
CA PHE A 2 14.92 -36.70 -3.15
C PHE A 2 15.45 -35.30 -3.49
N SER A 3 15.92 -35.03 -4.71
CA SER A 3 16.41 -33.71 -5.15
C SER A 3 15.31 -32.63 -5.09
N ALA A 4 14.11 -32.94 -5.53
CA ALA A 4 12.99 -31.99 -5.49
C ALA A 4 12.57 -31.65 -4.04
N GLN A 5 12.51 -32.68 -3.18
CA GLN A 5 12.23 -32.49 -1.76
C GLN A 5 13.28 -31.60 -1.09
N LEU A 6 14.57 -31.83 -1.38
CA LEU A 6 15.66 -31.01 -0.85
C LEU A 6 15.56 -29.56 -1.35
N SER A 7 15.27 -29.35 -2.63
CA SER A 7 15.10 -27.98 -3.19
C SER A 7 13.95 -27.23 -2.49
N PHE A 8 12.80 -27.84 -2.32
CA PHE A 8 11.67 -27.19 -1.62
C PHE A 8 11.98 -26.95 -0.14
N THR A 9 12.74 -27.83 0.50
CA THR A 9 13.19 -27.63 1.88
C THR A 9 14.14 -26.44 1.99
N LEU A 10 15.11 -26.30 1.08
CA LEU A 10 16.01 -25.14 1.06
C LEU A 10 15.24 -23.82 0.84
N LEU A 11 14.29 -23.82 -0.08
CA LEU A 11 13.41 -22.64 -0.29
C LEU A 11 12.58 -22.33 0.96
N SER A 12 12.07 -23.36 1.65
CA SER A 12 11.35 -23.16 2.92
C SER A 12 12.25 -22.54 3.99
N LEU A 13 13.49 -22.99 4.12
CA LEU A 13 14.47 -22.43 5.07
C LEU A 13 14.84 -20.97 4.73
N CYS A 14 14.96 -20.64 3.44
CA CYS A 14 15.09 -19.24 3.03
C CYS A 14 13.90 -18.40 3.49
N GLY A 15 12.68 -18.93 3.34
CA GLY A 15 11.47 -18.30 3.85
C GLY A 15 11.46 -18.14 5.37
N CYS A 16 11.98 -19.12 6.12
CA CYS A 16 12.17 -18.97 7.56
C CYS A 16 13.14 -17.83 7.90
N GLY A 17 14.24 -17.68 7.16
CA GLY A 17 15.15 -16.56 7.30
C GLY A 17 14.45 -15.21 7.06
N TYR A 18 13.61 -15.14 6.04
CA TYR A 18 12.78 -13.96 5.78
C TYR A 18 11.79 -13.68 6.93
N TYR A 19 11.14 -14.69 7.49
CA TYR A 19 10.23 -14.49 8.64
C TYR A 19 10.97 -13.94 9.86
N VAL A 20 12.19 -14.41 10.12
CA VAL A 20 13.06 -13.87 11.18
C VAL A 20 13.42 -12.42 10.91
N LEU A 21 13.78 -12.09 9.66
CA LEU A 21 14.05 -10.69 9.25
C LEU A 21 12.83 -9.80 9.48
N CYS A 22 11.63 -10.24 9.11
CA CYS A 22 10.39 -9.51 9.37
C CYS A 22 10.15 -9.27 10.86
N LEU A 23 10.36 -10.28 11.72
CA LEU A 23 10.23 -10.16 13.17
C LEU A 23 11.23 -9.17 13.76
N TRP A 24 12.48 -9.19 13.28
CA TRP A 24 13.49 -8.23 13.70
C TRP A 24 13.14 -6.81 13.26
N SER A 25 12.70 -6.62 12.02
CA SER A 25 12.25 -5.34 11.47
C SER A 25 11.04 -4.79 12.22
N ALA A 26 10.07 -5.66 12.55
CA ALA A 26 8.91 -5.32 13.38
C ALA A 26 9.33 -4.82 14.76
N ARG A 27 10.32 -5.48 15.41
CA ARG A 27 10.85 -5.03 16.69
C ARG A 27 11.46 -3.63 16.61
N GLN A 28 12.21 -3.33 15.54
CA GLN A 28 12.79 -2.00 15.33
C GLN A 28 11.70 -0.93 15.11
N PHE A 29 10.68 -1.25 14.32
CA PHE A 29 9.54 -0.37 14.09
C PHE A 29 8.79 -0.06 15.40
N LEU A 30 8.49 -1.09 16.21
CA LEU A 30 7.81 -0.92 17.49
C LEU A 30 8.62 -0.11 18.50
N ARG A 31 9.95 -0.25 18.50
CA ARG A 31 10.84 0.58 19.33
C ARG A 31 10.78 2.05 18.92
N ARG A 32 10.80 2.36 17.62
CA ARG A 32 10.66 3.72 17.12
C ARG A 32 9.30 4.31 17.49
N ARG A 33 8.23 3.54 17.33
CA ARG A 33 6.87 3.95 17.75
C ARG A 33 6.80 4.31 19.23
N ALA A 34 7.44 3.53 20.10
CA ALA A 34 7.49 3.80 21.54
C ALA A 34 8.32 5.03 21.91
N ALA A 35 9.28 5.40 21.06
CA ALA A 35 10.15 6.58 21.26
C ALA A 35 9.61 7.84 20.56
N ALA A 36 8.53 7.75 19.79
CA ALA A 36 7.95 8.89 19.08
C ALA A 36 7.42 9.93 20.07
N ILE A 37 7.91 11.16 19.96
CA ILE A 37 7.54 12.29 20.82
C ILE A 37 6.44 13.11 20.14
N SER A 38 5.59 13.75 20.92
CA SER A 38 4.59 14.69 20.39
C SER A 38 5.29 15.82 19.63
N ALA A 39 4.95 15.94 18.34
CA ALA A 39 5.61 16.88 17.45
C ALA A 39 5.00 18.29 17.60
N THR A 40 5.85 19.30 17.74
CA THR A 40 5.47 20.72 17.75
C THR A 40 5.52 21.34 16.35
N PHE A 41 6.14 20.68 15.38
CA PHE A 41 6.23 21.13 14.00
C PHE A 41 4.89 20.87 13.28
N THR A 42 4.12 21.95 13.04
CA THR A 42 2.77 21.92 12.46
C THR A 42 2.61 22.99 11.38
N PRO A 43 3.38 22.90 10.27
CA PRO A 43 3.21 23.84 9.15
C PRO A 43 1.87 23.65 8.47
N PRO A 44 1.31 24.65 7.78
CA PRO A 44 0.09 24.51 6.99
C PRO A 44 0.22 23.43 5.91
N VAL A 45 -0.86 22.66 5.67
CA VAL A 45 -0.88 21.48 4.77
C VAL A 45 -2.04 21.52 3.82
N SER A 46 -1.79 21.26 2.52
CA SER A 46 -2.82 21.00 1.52
C SER A 46 -2.97 19.49 1.30
N PHE A 47 -4.16 18.96 1.59
CA PHE A 47 -4.53 17.61 1.18
C PHE A 47 -4.99 17.59 -0.26
N LEU A 48 -4.48 16.66 -1.06
CA LEU A 48 -4.94 16.35 -2.40
C LEU A 48 -5.60 14.97 -2.38
N LYS A 49 -6.91 14.91 -2.50
CA LYS A 49 -7.71 13.67 -2.46
C LYS A 49 -8.40 13.42 -3.81
N PRO A 50 -7.74 12.72 -4.74
CA PRO A 50 -8.38 12.29 -5.97
C PRO A 50 -9.43 11.22 -5.68
N LEU A 51 -10.64 11.43 -6.18
CA LEU A 51 -11.80 10.55 -5.96
C LEU A 51 -12.28 9.98 -7.31
N LYS A 52 -12.80 8.75 -7.29
CA LYS A 52 -13.47 8.13 -8.44
C LYS A 52 -14.47 7.09 -7.97
N GLY A 53 -15.75 7.38 -8.13
CA GLY A 53 -16.84 6.48 -7.75
C GLY A 53 -17.00 6.34 -6.24
N MET A 54 -17.72 5.29 -5.83
CA MET A 54 -18.01 5.01 -4.41
C MET A 54 -17.13 3.87 -3.91
N ASP A 55 -16.09 4.22 -3.18
CA ASP A 55 -15.33 3.23 -2.41
C ASP A 55 -16.11 2.86 -1.12
N PRO A 56 -15.88 1.67 -0.53
CA PRO A 56 -16.49 1.31 0.74
C PRO A 56 -16.19 2.35 1.81
N GLU A 57 -17.20 2.70 2.60
CA GLU A 57 -17.08 3.66 3.71
C GLU A 57 -16.47 5.02 3.31
N ILE A 58 -16.62 5.44 2.03
CA ILE A 58 -15.99 6.67 1.50
C ILE A 58 -16.30 7.88 2.35
N TYR A 59 -17.58 8.06 2.74
CA TYR A 59 -17.99 9.21 3.57
C TYR A 59 -17.25 9.22 4.92
N ALA A 60 -17.24 8.09 5.62
CA ALA A 60 -16.55 7.97 6.91
C ALA A 60 -15.03 8.15 6.79
N SER A 61 -14.44 7.66 5.70
CA SER A 61 -13.02 7.84 5.39
C SER A 61 -12.68 9.31 5.15
N LEU A 62 -13.45 10.00 4.30
CA LEU A 62 -13.25 11.43 4.05
C LEU A 62 -13.53 12.28 5.29
N ARG A 63 -14.59 11.94 6.06
CA ARG A 63 -14.97 12.62 7.32
C ARG A 63 -13.84 12.58 8.35
N SER A 64 -13.08 11.49 8.43
CA SER A 64 -11.96 11.38 9.37
C SER A 64 -10.89 12.45 9.14
N HIS A 65 -10.72 12.91 7.89
CA HIS A 65 -9.80 14.00 7.55
C HIS A 65 -10.34 15.38 7.96
N CYS A 66 -11.64 15.54 8.10
CA CYS A 66 -12.24 16.79 8.61
C CYS A 66 -12.11 16.93 10.14
N LEU A 67 -11.87 15.81 10.85
CA LEU A 67 -11.79 15.73 12.32
C LEU A 67 -10.36 15.77 12.86
N LEU A 68 -9.36 16.12 12.03
CA LEU A 68 -7.96 16.15 12.45
C LEU A 68 -7.72 17.27 13.47
N ASP A 69 -6.99 16.93 14.55
CA ASP A 69 -6.45 17.90 15.49
C ASP A 69 -5.16 18.53 14.94
N TYR A 70 -5.35 19.53 14.07
CA TYR A 70 -4.24 20.21 13.42
C TYR A 70 -4.58 21.69 13.21
N PRO A 71 -3.62 22.63 13.42
CA PRO A 71 -3.90 24.07 13.44
C PRO A 71 -4.44 24.59 12.10
N GLU A 72 -3.77 24.25 11.01
CA GLU A 72 -4.06 24.84 9.70
C GLU A 72 -3.86 23.84 8.57
N TYR A 73 -4.95 23.52 7.85
CA TYR A 73 -4.91 22.69 6.66
C TYR A 73 -6.17 22.91 5.81
N GLU A 74 -6.06 22.57 4.55
CA GLU A 74 -7.16 22.56 3.58
C GLU A 74 -7.28 21.18 2.92
N ILE A 75 -8.47 20.86 2.39
CA ILE A 75 -8.71 19.61 1.66
C ILE A 75 -9.21 19.94 0.26
N ILE A 76 -8.51 19.46 -0.72
CA ILE A 76 -8.86 19.60 -2.14
C ILE A 76 -9.28 18.22 -2.64
N PHE A 77 -10.56 18.09 -2.97
CA PHE A 77 -11.12 16.90 -3.60
C PHE A 77 -11.10 17.07 -5.11
N GLY A 78 -10.69 16.04 -5.84
CA GLY A 78 -10.69 16.05 -7.30
C GLY A 78 -11.51 14.88 -7.85
N VAL A 79 -12.43 15.19 -8.76
CA VAL A 79 -13.23 14.19 -9.49
C VAL A 79 -13.11 14.42 -11.00
N ASN A 80 -13.21 13.36 -11.80
CA ASN A 80 -13.10 13.51 -13.27
C ASN A 80 -14.37 14.10 -13.92
N SER A 81 -15.53 13.99 -13.26
CA SER A 81 -16.82 14.51 -13.74
C SER A 81 -17.62 15.07 -12.58
N ALA A 82 -18.44 16.08 -12.83
CA ALA A 82 -19.40 16.59 -11.85
C ALA A 82 -20.49 15.57 -11.48
N ASP A 83 -20.72 14.57 -12.34
CA ASP A 83 -21.69 13.49 -12.11
C ASP A 83 -21.08 12.30 -11.34
N ASP A 84 -19.82 12.38 -10.89
CA ASP A 84 -19.20 11.32 -10.10
C ASP A 84 -19.94 11.14 -8.77
N PRO A 85 -20.35 9.91 -8.40
CA PRO A 85 -21.10 9.68 -7.17
C PRO A 85 -20.37 10.13 -5.89
N ALA A 86 -19.05 10.23 -5.89
CA ALA A 86 -18.29 10.75 -4.75
C ALA A 86 -18.59 12.23 -4.44
N VAL A 87 -19.09 13.01 -5.41
CA VAL A 87 -19.47 14.41 -5.23
C VAL A 87 -20.48 14.59 -4.11
N ALA A 88 -21.49 13.71 -4.02
CA ALA A 88 -22.49 13.77 -2.99
C ALA A 88 -21.89 13.67 -1.56
N SER A 89 -20.88 12.82 -1.39
CA SER A 89 -20.17 12.69 -0.11
C SER A 89 -19.37 13.95 0.23
N VAL A 90 -18.77 14.61 -0.75
CA VAL A 90 -18.02 15.87 -0.55
C VAL A 90 -18.98 17.00 -0.16
N GLU A 91 -20.10 17.15 -0.87
CA GLU A 91 -21.09 18.18 -0.53
C GLU A 91 -21.70 17.98 0.86
N GLN A 92 -21.97 16.74 1.24
CA GLN A 92 -22.40 16.41 2.59
C GLN A 92 -21.37 16.85 3.64
N LEU A 93 -20.07 16.62 3.40
CA LEU A 93 -18.99 17.06 4.30
C LEU A 93 -18.89 18.58 4.39
N ARG A 94 -19.05 19.30 3.28
CA ARG A 94 -19.06 20.78 3.27
C ARG A 94 -20.19 21.34 4.12
N HIS A 95 -21.35 20.69 4.13
CA HIS A 95 -22.47 21.05 5.01
C HIS A 95 -22.20 20.70 6.48
N GLU A 96 -21.56 19.56 6.77
CA GLU A 96 -21.26 19.14 8.14
C GLU A 96 -20.11 19.98 8.76
N PHE A 97 -19.13 20.40 7.95
CA PHE A 97 -17.96 21.14 8.40
C PHE A 97 -17.78 22.46 7.62
N PRO A 98 -18.69 23.44 7.81
CA PRO A 98 -18.70 24.68 7.01
C PRO A 98 -17.43 25.55 7.22
N ASP A 99 -16.80 25.44 8.38
CA ASP A 99 -15.61 26.23 8.72
C ASP A 99 -14.30 25.56 8.24
N ARG A 100 -14.35 24.32 7.71
CA ARG A 100 -13.18 23.62 7.20
C ARG A 100 -12.92 24.06 5.76
N PRO A 101 -11.72 24.59 5.43
CA PRO A 101 -11.38 24.90 4.04
C PRO A 101 -11.42 23.65 3.17
N MET A 102 -12.44 23.54 2.32
CA MET A 102 -12.64 22.42 1.39
C MET A 102 -12.98 22.94 0.00
N GLN A 103 -12.31 22.38 -1.02
CA GLN A 103 -12.57 22.66 -2.42
C GLN A 103 -12.89 21.36 -3.17
N LEU A 104 -13.84 21.42 -4.11
CA LEU A 104 -14.10 20.37 -5.07
C LEU A 104 -13.67 20.86 -6.46
N VAL A 105 -12.72 20.16 -7.07
CA VAL A 105 -12.16 20.46 -8.38
C VAL A 105 -12.62 19.42 -9.38
N ILE A 106 -13.20 19.86 -10.48
CA ILE A 106 -13.52 18.97 -11.60
C ILE A 106 -12.28 18.87 -12.48
N CYS A 107 -11.79 17.65 -12.70
CA CYS A 107 -10.55 17.31 -13.38
C CYS A 107 -10.82 16.51 -14.68
N PRO A 108 -11.41 17.10 -15.73
CA PRO A 108 -11.90 16.37 -16.90
C PRO A 108 -10.78 15.94 -17.85
N GLN A 109 -9.59 16.51 -17.73
CA GLN A 109 -8.51 16.24 -18.68
C GLN A 109 -7.81 14.90 -18.36
N ILE A 110 -7.56 14.11 -19.40
CA ILE A 110 -6.74 12.91 -19.35
C ILE A 110 -5.33 13.30 -19.79
N LEU A 111 -4.42 13.44 -18.83
CA LEU A 111 -3.05 13.91 -19.05
C LEU A 111 -2.02 12.78 -19.11
N GLY A 112 -2.47 11.53 -18.99
CA GLY A 112 -1.65 10.32 -19.08
C GLY A 112 -2.46 9.06 -18.83
N GLY A 113 -1.78 7.92 -18.82
CA GLY A 113 -2.42 6.62 -18.57
C GLY A 113 -2.97 6.44 -17.15
N ASN A 114 -2.41 7.15 -16.17
CA ASN A 114 -2.87 7.14 -14.78
C ASN A 114 -3.85 8.30 -14.52
N LEU A 115 -5.14 7.96 -14.41
CA LEU A 115 -6.19 8.97 -14.18
C LEU A 115 -6.10 9.62 -12.79
N LYS A 116 -5.60 8.92 -11.76
CA LYS A 116 -5.35 9.50 -10.43
C LYS A 116 -4.32 10.61 -10.54
N VAL A 117 -3.22 10.37 -11.23
CA VAL A 117 -2.18 11.38 -11.46
C VAL A 117 -2.69 12.52 -12.33
N SER A 118 -3.48 12.22 -13.37
CA SER A 118 -4.14 13.27 -14.19
C SER A 118 -4.99 14.22 -13.34
N SER A 119 -5.69 13.70 -12.32
CA SER A 119 -6.44 14.51 -11.37
C SER A 119 -5.50 15.32 -10.47
N LEU A 120 -4.41 14.71 -9.93
CA LEU A 120 -3.45 15.40 -9.07
C LEU A 120 -2.78 16.59 -9.78
N ILE A 121 -2.44 16.47 -11.07
CA ILE A 121 -1.90 17.57 -11.88
C ILE A 121 -2.88 18.75 -11.92
N GLN A 122 -4.17 18.46 -12.14
CA GLN A 122 -5.21 19.49 -12.24
C GLN A 122 -5.60 20.07 -10.87
N MET A 123 -5.42 19.32 -9.78
CA MET A 123 -5.69 19.77 -8.41
C MET A 123 -4.56 20.64 -7.84
N LEU A 124 -3.30 20.38 -8.22
CA LEU A 124 -2.13 21.02 -7.64
C LEU A 124 -2.14 22.56 -7.65
N PRO A 125 -2.66 23.24 -8.71
CA PRO A 125 -2.78 24.70 -8.72
C PRO A 125 -3.71 25.29 -7.66
N TYR A 126 -4.62 24.49 -7.11
CA TYR A 126 -5.56 24.92 -6.06
C TYR A 126 -4.99 24.74 -4.65
N ALA A 127 -3.86 24.05 -4.51
CA ALA A 127 -3.20 23.86 -3.22
C ALA A 127 -2.44 25.13 -2.82
N SER A 128 -2.75 25.68 -1.65
CA SER A 128 -2.20 26.95 -1.17
C SER A 128 -0.85 26.78 -0.47
N TYR A 129 -0.58 25.59 0.13
CA TYR A 129 0.53 25.42 1.06
C TYR A 129 1.72 24.67 0.45
N GLU A 130 2.90 24.88 1.07
CA GLU A 130 4.15 24.22 0.69
C GLU A 130 4.17 22.73 1.02
N HIS A 131 3.51 22.33 2.13
CA HIS A 131 3.45 20.93 2.51
C HIS A 131 2.21 20.30 1.87
N LEU A 132 2.43 19.25 1.09
CA LEU A 132 1.41 18.53 0.36
C LEU A 132 1.22 17.15 0.97
N LEU A 133 -0.03 16.71 1.06
CA LEU A 133 -0.38 15.35 1.44
C LEU A 133 -1.31 14.75 0.39
N VAL A 134 -0.92 13.59 -0.14
CA VAL A 134 -1.75 12.78 -1.04
C VAL A 134 -2.05 11.45 -0.36
N ASN A 135 -3.30 11.03 -0.36
CA ASN A 135 -3.69 9.68 0.01
C ASN A 135 -4.94 9.21 -0.76
N ASP A 136 -5.12 7.90 -0.82
CA ASP A 136 -6.24 7.28 -1.52
C ASP A 136 -7.59 7.58 -0.85
N SER A 137 -8.69 7.44 -1.60
CA SER A 137 -10.04 7.81 -1.17
C SER A 137 -10.60 6.95 -0.04
N ASP A 138 -10.14 5.71 0.07
CA ASP A 138 -10.55 4.68 1.03
C ASP A 138 -9.78 4.72 2.36
N ILE A 139 -8.90 5.70 2.54
CA ILE A 139 -8.07 5.83 3.74
C ILE A 139 -8.82 6.55 4.85
N ARG A 140 -8.88 5.90 6.03
CA ARG A 140 -9.35 6.48 7.29
C ARG A 140 -8.18 6.72 8.23
N VAL A 141 -8.22 7.83 8.95
CA VAL A 141 -7.14 8.30 9.83
C VAL A 141 -7.65 8.67 11.22
N GLU A 142 -6.76 8.62 12.21
CA GLU A 142 -7.01 9.09 13.58
C GLU A 142 -6.81 10.60 13.68
N SER A 143 -7.34 11.24 14.73
CA SER A 143 -7.28 12.70 14.89
C SER A 143 -5.88 13.28 14.98
N ASP A 144 -4.89 12.55 15.53
CA ASP A 144 -3.48 12.96 15.67
C ASP A 144 -2.62 12.65 14.43
N TYR A 145 -3.21 12.02 13.40
CA TYR A 145 -2.52 11.54 12.22
C TYR A 145 -1.63 12.60 11.57
N LEU A 146 -2.20 13.77 11.26
CA LEU A 146 -1.50 14.79 10.49
C LEU A 146 -0.28 15.34 11.24
N ARG A 147 -0.37 15.54 12.56
CA ARG A 147 0.76 15.95 13.39
C ARG A 147 1.92 14.97 13.29
N ARG A 148 1.62 13.69 13.30
CA ARG A 148 2.63 12.62 13.32
C ARG A 148 3.27 12.40 11.96
N VAL A 149 2.52 12.50 10.86
CA VAL A 149 3.06 12.25 9.53
C VAL A 149 3.80 13.46 8.94
N VAL A 150 3.50 14.68 9.41
CA VAL A 150 4.18 15.90 8.96
C VAL A 150 5.47 16.17 9.75
N ALA A 151 5.52 15.77 11.02
CA ALA A 151 6.64 16.03 11.91
C ALA A 151 8.03 15.66 11.35
N PRO A 152 8.22 14.52 10.67
CA PRO A 152 9.53 14.17 10.11
C PRO A 152 10.05 15.16 9.07
N LEU A 153 9.16 15.95 8.43
CA LEU A 153 9.55 16.99 7.47
C LEU A 153 10.22 18.19 8.13
N GLN A 154 10.28 18.29 9.46
CA GLN A 154 11.13 19.28 10.14
C GLN A 154 12.60 19.10 9.75
N ASP A 155 13.03 17.87 9.50
CA ASP A 155 14.34 17.57 8.92
C ASP A 155 14.30 17.83 7.42
N ALA A 156 15.12 18.76 6.94
CA ALA A 156 15.18 19.11 5.52
C ALA A 156 15.67 17.96 4.63
N SER A 157 16.38 16.98 5.19
CA SER A 157 16.84 15.78 4.46
C SER A 157 15.70 14.77 4.20
N VAL A 158 14.55 14.89 4.89
CA VAL A 158 13.38 14.04 4.61
C VAL A 158 12.66 14.59 3.39
N GLY A 159 12.70 13.84 2.29
CA GLY A 159 12.04 14.21 1.02
C GLY A 159 10.58 13.79 0.97
N ILE A 160 10.26 12.63 1.55
CA ILE A 160 8.90 12.06 1.58
C ILE A 160 8.67 11.27 2.88
N VAL A 161 7.46 11.38 3.40
CA VAL A 161 6.95 10.56 4.51
C VAL A 161 5.82 9.68 4.00
N THR A 162 5.81 8.42 4.40
CA THR A 162 4.76 7.45 4.06
C THR A 162 4.36 6.62 5.28
N CYS A 163 3.21 5.92 5.21
CA CYS A 163 2.68 5.11 6.30
C CYS A 163 2.36 3.70 5.85
N LEU A 164 2.45 2.75 6.77
CA LEU A 164 1.79 1.45 6.63
C LEU A 164 0.26 1.63 6.68
N CYS A 165 -0.46 0.67 6.08
CA CYS A 165 -1.90 0.56 6.24
C CYS A 165 -2.29 -0.83 6.76
N ARG A 166 -3.48 -0.92 7.37
CA ARG A 166 -4.18 -2.17 7.67
C ARG A 166 -5.44 -2.27 6.83
N GLY A 167 -5.74 -3.45 6.31
CA GLY A 167 -6.94 -3.68 5.52
C GLY A 167 -8.16 -3.92 6.43
N ILE A 168 -9.24 -3.19 6.23
CA ILE A 168 -10.52 -3.49 6.86
C ILE A 168 -11.36 -4.27 5.85
N ALA A 169 -11.56 -5.56 6.13
CA ALA A 169 -12.20 -6.48 5.21
C ALA A 169 -13.71 -6.19 5.07
N GLY A 170 -14.20 -6.24 3.85
CA GLY A 170 -15.62 -6.43 3.54
C GLY A 170 -16.10 -7.84 3.90
N GLY A 171 -17.36 -8.15 3.65
CA GLY A 171 -18.03 -9.38 4.10
C GLY A 171 -17.58 -10.69 3.43
N THR A 172 -16.68 -10.69 2.43
CA THR A 172 -16.31 -11.86 1.63
C THR A 172 -14.96 -12.47 2.03
N LEU A 173 -14.75 -13.75 1.68
CA LEU A 173 -13.49 -14.43 1.94
C LEU A 173 -12.32 -13.79 1.17
N GLY A 174 -12.52 -13.36 -0.07
CA GLY A 174 -11.51 -12.65 -0.86
C GLY A 174 -11.03 -11.37 -0.17
N SER A 175 -11.97 -10.58 0.36
CA SER A 175 -11.66 -9.37 1.13
C SER A 175 -10.88 -9.66 2.41
N ARG A 176 -11.24 -10.74 3.14
CA ARG A 176 -10.52 -11.18 4.35
C ARG A 176 -9.08 -11.63 4.04
N LEU A 177 -8.89 -12.39 2.94
CA LEU A 177 -7.57 -12.82 2.50
C LEU A 177 -6.70 -11.61 2.11
N GLU A 178 -7.28 -10.60 1.47
CA GLU A 178 -6.55 -9.37 1.14
C GLU A 178 -6.19 -8.57 2.37
N ALA A 179 -7.13 -8.36 3.30
CA ALA A 179 -6.88 -7.67 4.56
C ALA A 179 -5.74 -8.32 5.36
N LEU A 180 -5.76 -9.66 5.49
CA LEU A 180 -4.67 -10.42 6.10
C LEU A 180 -3.34 -10.21 5.37
N GLY A 181 -3.37 -10.23 4.02
CA GLY A 181 -2.19 -9.98 3.20
C GLY A 181 -1.59 -8.60 3.44
N ILE A 182 -2.43 -7.56 3.54
CA ILE A 182 -1.96 -6.20 3.83
C ILE A 182 -1.34 -6.13 5.22
N SER A 183 -2.03 -6.62 6.23
CA SER A 183 -1.59 -6.49 7.63
C SER A 183 -0.41 -7.41 8.00
N THR A 184 -0.16 -8.49 7.26
CA THR A 184 0.92 -9.46 7.59
C THR A 184 2.02 -9.51 6.53
N ASP A 185 1.69 -9.71 5.25
CA ASP A 185 2.68 -9.90 4.19
C ASP A 185 3.23 -8.57 3.68
N PHE A 186 2.35 -7.65 3.32
CA PHE A 186 2.75 -6.33 2.83
C PHE A 186 3.50 -5.53 3.89
N CYS A 187 2.98 -5.45 5.12
CA CYS A 187 3.68 -4.81 6.23
C CYS A 187 5.06 -5.44 6.47
N GLY A 188 5.16 -6.77 6.45
CA GLY A 188 6.44 -7.48 6.57
C GLY A 188 7.39 -7.16 5.43
N GLY A 189 6.90 -7.12 4.20
CA GLY A 189 7.66 -6.76 3.01
C GLY A 189 8.23 -5.35 3.06
N VAL A 190 7.41 -4.37 3.44
CA VAL A 190 7.85 -2.97 3.60
C VAL A 190 8.93 -2.84 4.67
N LEU A 191 8.71 -3.43 5.85
CA LEU A 191 9.65 -3.33 6.96
C LEU A 191 10.98 -4.05 6.68
N SER A 192 10.93 -5.23 6.04
CA SER A 192 12.15 -5.96 5.66
C SER A 192 12.92 -5.26 4.54
N SER A 193 12.23 -4.72 3.53
CA SER A 193 12.84 -3.92 2.45
C SER A 193 13.56 -2.70 3.02
N MET A 194 12.93 -1.98 3.94
CA MET A 194 13.54 -0.83 4.61
C MET A 194 14.85 -1.20 5.34
N GLN A 195 14.95 -2.40 5.92
CA GLN A 195 16.17 -2.85 6.57
C GLN A 195 17.26 -3.26 5.56
N MET A 196 16.84 -3.94 4.48
CA MET A 196 17.78 -4.41 3.44
C MET A 196 18.34 -3.26 2.60
N GLU A 197 17.53 -2.23 2.36
CA GLU A 197 17.88 -1.08 1.52
C GLU A 197 18.41 0.12 2.34
N ASN A 198 18.61 -0.03 3.66
CA ASN A 198 19.05 1.05 4.56
C ASN A 198 18.15 2.30 4.55
N GLY A 199 16.86 2.11 4.43
CA GLY A 199 15.86 3.18 4.38
C GLY A 199 14.66 2.81 3.54
N ILE A 200 13.68 3.69 3.47
CA ILE A 200 12.56 3.54 2.56
C ILE A 200 12.79 4.40 1.33
N HIS A 201 12.77 3.77 0.16
CA HIS A 201 13.03 4.42 -1.13
C HIS A 201 11.82 4.40 -2.05
N PHE A 202 10.63 4.23 -1.50
CA PHE A 202 9.36 4.21 -2.22
C PHE A 202 8.26 4.79 -1.34
N GLY A 203 7.20 5.28 -1.97
CA GLY A 203 5.98 5.71 -1.29
C GLY A 203 4.95 4.60 -1.25
N LEU A 204 3.96 4.77 -0.40
CA LEU A 204 2.77 3.94 -0.27
C LEU A 204 1.55 4.85 -0.44
N GLY A 205 0.64 4.50 -1.34
CA GLY A 205 -0.55 5.32 -1.70
C GLY A 205 -1.47 5.64 -0.52
N SER A 206 -1.34 4.90 0.57
CA SER A 206 -2.03 5.18 1.82
C SER A 206 -1.69 6.54 2.43
N THR A 207 -0.46 7.02 2.25
CA THR A 207 0.00 8.35 2.71
C THR A 207 1.29 8.74 2.02
N LEU A 208 1.30 9.90 1.40
CA LEU A 208 2.46 10.53 0.79
C LEU A 208 2.50 11.99 1.25
N VAL A 209 3.47 12.35 2.11
CA VAL A 209 3.65 13.72 2.60
C VAL A 209 5.01 14.23 2.16
N PHE A 210 5.03 15.40 1.53
CA PHE A 210 6.25 15.96 0.95
C PHE A 210 6.13 17.48 0.78
N ARG A 211 7.25 18.14 0.48
CA ARG A 211 7.25 19.57 0.13
C ARG A 211 7.00 19.77 -1.38
N ARG A 212 6.25 20.80 -1.73
CA ARG A 212 6.00 21.21 -3.11
C ARG A 212 7.31 21.42 -3.88
N ALA A 213 8.30 22.06 -3.27
CA ALA A 213 9.60 22.27 -3.88
C ALA A 213 10.29 20.94 -4.25
N ASN A 214 10.18 19.90 -3.40
CA ASN A 214 10.72 18.57 -3.73
C ASN A 214 9.97 17.92 -4.90
N LEU A 215 8.64 18.03 -4.94
CA LEU A 215 7.84 17.55 -6.07
C LEU A 215 8.26 18.23 -7.39
N GLN A 216 8.42 19.55 -7.39
CA GLN A 216 8.87 20.30 -8.57
C GLN A 216 10.25 19.84 -9.03
N SER A 217 11.19 19.65 -8.12
CA SER A 217 12.54 19.14 -8.42
C SER A 217 12.54 17.73 -8.99
N ALA A 218 11.52 16.92 -8.65
CA ALA A 218 11.33 15.56 -9.16
C ALA A 218 10.62 15.50 -10.52
N GLY A 219 10.25 16.67 -11.10
CA GLY A 219 9.57 16.78 -12.39
C GLY A 219 8.05 16.89 -12.29
N GLY A 220 7.52 17.20 -11.10
CA GLY A 220 6.07 17.36 -10.88
C GLY A 220 5.31 16.03 -10.93
N PHE A 221 3.99 16.10 -10.81
CA PHE A 221 3.11 14.96 -11.06
C PHE A 221 3.11 14.54 -12.53
N GLU A 222 3.42 15.46 -13.46
CA GLU A 222 3.50 15.22 -14.91
C GLU A 222 4.48 14.07 -15.21
N ALA A 223 5.58 14.00 -14.50
CA ALA A 223 6.58 12.93 -14.67
C ALA A 223 6.07 11.54 -14.26
N LEU A 224 4.92 11.46 -13.57
CA LEU A 224 4.29 10.23 -13.08
C LEU A 224 3.03 9.84 -13.88
N ALA A 225 2.59 10.66 -14.84
CA ALA A 225 1.28 10.58 -15.48
C ALA A 225 0.95 9.22 -16.12
N ASP A 226 1.97 8.46 -16.51
CA ASP A 226 1.80 7.15 -17.14
C ASP A 226 2.12 5.96 -16.22
N TYR A 227 2.65 6.19 -15.02
CA TYR A 227 3.06 5.09 -14.14
C TYR A 227 1.86 4.51 -13.37
N LEU A 228 1.77 3.16 -13.33
CA LEU A 228 0.74 2.46 -12.55
C LEU A 228 0.97 2.64 -11.04
N ALA A 229 2.22 2.49 -10.62
CA ALA A 229 2.65 2.67 -9.23
C ALA A 229 3.18 4.10 -9.02
N ASP A 230 2.29 5.09 -9.11
CA ASP A 230 2.60 6.51 -8.95
C ASP A 230 3.25 6.81 -7.58
N ASP A 231 2.78 6.16 -6.54
CA ASP A 231 3.29 6.26 -5.18
C ASP A 231 4.73 5.73 -5.06
N TYR A 232 5.00 4.56 -5.62
CA TYR A 232 6.33 3.97 -5.66
C TYR A 232 7.32 4.89 -6.39
N GLU A 233 6.95 5.36 -7.59
CA GLU A 233 7.78 6.24 -8.41
C GLU A 233 8.03 7.60 -7.75
N LEU A 234 6.98 8.19 -7.14
CA LEU A 234 7.13 9.43 -6.39
C LEU A 234 8.10 9.25 -5.23
N GLY A 235 7.93 8.17 -4.45
CA GLY A 235 8.80 7.83 -3.34
C GLY A 235 10.26 7.67 -3.79
N GLN A 236 10.50 6.95 -4.89
CA GLN A 236 11.85 6.81 -5.45
C GLN A 236 12.49 8.15 -5.77
N ARG A 237 11.77 9.04 -6.46
CA ARG A 237 12.29 10.35 -6.86
C ARG A 237 12.56 11.27 -5.67
N LEU A 238 11.66 11.25 -4.67
CA LEU A 238 11.77 12.09 -3.47
C LEU A 238 12.71 11.50 -2.38
N SER A 239 13.33 10.36 -2.64
CA SER A 239 14.34 9.75 -1.76
C SER A 239 15.71 9.59 -2.41
N GLN A 240 16.01 10.41 -3.43
CA GLN A 240 17.29 10.39 -4.15
C GLN A 240 18.21 11.55 -3.73
N GLY A 241 19.49 11.41 -4.04
CA GLY A 241 20.50 12.43 -3.73
C GLY A 241 20.67 12.63 -2.23
N ASN A 242 20.46 13.86 -1.77
CA ASN A 242 20.55 14.23 -0.35
C ASN A 242 19.22 14.03 0.41
N LEU A 243 18.18 13.56 -0.27
CA LEU A 243 16.88 13.30 0.32
C LEU A 243 16.72 11.83 0.70
N ARG A 244 15.99 11.57 1.77
CA ARG A 244 15.62 10.23 2.23
C ARG A 244 14.13 10.10 2.44
N GLY A 245 13.61 8.90 2.25
CA GLY A 245 12.25 8.56 2.67
C GLY A 245 12.16 8.31 4.17
N HIS A 246 10.99 8.55 4.74
CA HIS A 246 10.69 8.24 6.14
C HIS A 246 9.41 7.41 6.23
N LEU A 247 9.49 6.24 6.88
CA LEU A 247 8.32 5.46 7.24
C LEU A 247 7.84 5.89 8.62
N SER A 248 6.70 6.55 8.67
CA SER A 248 6.04 6.96 9.91
C SER A 248 5.60 5.75 10.72
N GLU A 249 5.54 5.91 12.04
CA GLU A 249 5.03 4.91 12.98
C GLU A 249 3.49 4.81 12.98
N VAL A 250 2.82 5.70 12.25
CA VAL A 250 1.37 5.67 12.05
C VAL A 250 1.00 4.51 11.12
N VAL A 251 -0.12 3.85 11.43
CA VAL A 251 -0.77 2.87 10.53
C VAL A 251 -2.19 3.35 10.29
N VAL A 252 -2.54 3.57 9.01
CA VAL A 252 -3.87 4.01 8.60
C VAL A 252 -4.75 2.84 8.21
N GLU A 253 -6.07 3.05 8.11
CA GLU A 253 -7.01 2.04 7.64
C GLU A 253 -7.29 2.21 6.15
N THR A 254 -7.37 1.10 5.40
CA THR A 254 -7.90 1.05 4.03
C THR A 254 -9.10 0.11 3.99
N PHE A 255 -10.24 0.58 3.47
CA PHE A 255 -11.48 -0.19 3.44
C PHE A 255 -11.57 -0.98 2.14
N LEU A 256 -11.68 -2.30 2.27
CA LEU A 256 -11.68 -3.21 1.13
C LEU A 256 -13.11 -3.56 0.70
N PRO A 257 -13.38 -3.59 -0.61
CA PRO A 257 -14.66 -4.05 -1.13
C PRO A 257 -14.97 -5.51 -0.77
N ALA A 258 -16.25 -5.85 -0.78
CA ALA A 258 -16.71 -7.23 -0.71
C ALA A 258 -16.48 -7.91 -2.07
N TYR A 259 -15.23 -8.27 -2.36
CA TYR A 259 -14.83 -8.82 -3.64
C TYR A 259 -15.58 -10.11 -4.02
N THR A 260 -15.97 -10.21 -5.28
CA THR A 260 -16.13 -11.52 -5.93
C THR A 260 -14.74 -12.17 -6.11
N TRP A 261 -14.69 -13.50 -6.29
CA TRP A 261 -13.40 -14.16 -6.56
C TRP A 261 -12.65 -13.59 -7.76
N ARG A 262 -13.37 -13.27 -8.84
CA ARG A 262 -12.80 -12.64 -10.02
C ARG A 262 -12.19 -11.28 -9.70
N ALA A 263 -12.95 -10.41 -9.02
CA ALA A 263 -12.47 -9.09 -8.64
C ALA A 263 -11.25 -9.17 -7.70
N PHE A 264 -11.23 -10.14 -6.77
CA PHE A 264 -10.08 -10.40 -5.90
C PHE A 264 -8.84 -10.78 -6.71
N PHE A 265 -8.96 -11.75 -7.64
CA PHE A 265 -7.82 -12.16 -8.46
C PHE A 265 -7.35 -11.05 -9.41
N ASP A 266 -8.25 -10.31 -10.03
CA ASP A 266 -7.90 -9.19 -10.92
C ASP A 266 -7.14 -8.10 -10.14
N HIS A 267 -7.57 -7.79 -8.91
CA HIS A 267 -6.91 -6.82 -8.03
C HIS A 267 -5.53 -7.29 -7.58
N GLN A 268 -5.43 -8.53 -7.10
CA GLN A 268 -4.15 -9.12 -6.66
C GLN A 268 -3.16 -9.27 -7.83
N LEU A 269 -3.63 -9.65 -9.03
CA LEU A 269 -2.78 -9.72 -10.22
C LEU A 269 -2.30 -8.34 -10.68
N ARG A 270 -3.12 -7.31 -10.54
CA ARG A 270 -2.70 -5.93 -10.82
C ARG A 270 -1.53 -5.53 -9.92
N TRP A 271 -1.61 -5.81 -8.61
CA TRP A 271 -0.52 -5.54 -7.67
C TRP A 271 0.73 -6.37 -8.00
N ALA A 272 0.57 -7.67 -8.23
CA ALA A 272 1.68 -8.56 -8.57
C ALA A 272 2.42 -8.10 -9.83
N ARG A 273 1.69 -7.72 -10.89
CA ARG A 273 2.26 -7.21 -12.15
C ARG A 273 2.89 -5.83 -11.97
N SER A 274 2.30 -4.96 -11.15
CA SER A 274 2.89 -3.67 -10.78
C SER A 274 4.25 -3.85 -10.09
N VAL A 275 4.34 -4.71 -9.09
CA VAL A 275 5.60 -5.01 -8.38
C VAL A 275 6.62 -5.66 -9.32
N ARG A 276 6.19 -6.58 -10.20
CA ARG A 276 7.07 -7.21 -11.20
C ARG A 276 7.72 -6.16 -12.10
N ASP A 277 6.91 -5.23 -12.61
CA ASP A 277 7.39 -4.21 -13.55
C ASP A 277 8.25 -3.13 -12.85
N SER A 278 7.93 -2.80 -11.58
CA SER A 278 8.68 -1.79 -10.82
C SER A 278 9.98 -2.33 -10.21
N ARG A 279 10.03 -3.63 -9.82
CA ARG A 279 11.17 -4.20 -9.09
C ARG A 279 11.94 -5.30 -9.82
N GLY A 280 11.48 -5.75 -10.99
CA GLY A 280 12.20 -6.73 -11.85
C GLY A 280 12.73 -7.96 -11.09
N TRP A 281 14.05 -8.01 -10.87
CA TRP A 281 14.72 -9.11 -10.13
C TRP A 281 14.22 -9.25 -8.69
N GLY A 282 13.80 -8.15 -8.05
CA GLY A 282 13.19 -8.18 -6.72
C GLY A 282 11.90 -8.99 -6.69
N TYR A 283 11.09 -8.95 -7.75
CA TYR A 283 9.89 -9.77 -7.86
C TYR A 283 10.21 -11.27 -7.93
N LEU A 284 11.27 -11.66 -8.62
CA LEU A 284 11.76 -13.05 -8.59
C LEU A 284 12.17 -13.46 -7.17
N GLY A 285 12.86 -12.57 -6.46
CA GLY A 285 13.28 -12.78 -5.07
C GLY A 285 12.11 -13.01 -4.09
N VAL A 286 10.90 -12.54 -4.41
CA VAL A 286 9.69 -12.81 -3.61
C VAL A 286 9.42 -14.32 -3.47
N ALA A 287 9.85 -15.15 -4.43
CA ALA A 287 9.76 -16.61 -4.31
C ALA A 287 10.39 -17.14 -3.01
N LEU A 288 11.49 -16.53 -2.56
CA LEU A 288 12.21 -16.95 -1.35
C LEU A 288 11.43 -16.62 -0.05
N THR A 289 10.40 -15.80 -0.13
CA THR A 289 9.59 -15.41 1.05
C THR A 289 8.45 -16.39 1.37
N PHE A 290 8.09 -17.28 0.43
CA PHE A 290 6.98 -18.24 0.57
C PHE A 290 7.37 -19.49 1.37
N GLY A 291 7.94 -19.33 2.57
CA GLY A 291 8.43 -20.45 3.38
C GLY A 291 7.39 -21.55 3.60
N LEU A 292 6.16 -21.18 4.00
CA LEU A 292 5.10 -22.15 4.28
C LEU A 292 4.64 -22.95 3.03
N PRO A 293 4.32 -22.34 1.89
CA PRO A 293 4.02 -23.08 0.65
C PRO A 293 5.13 -24.04 0.22
N TRP A 294 6.40 -23.64 0.32
CA TRP A 294 7.52 -24.53 -0.02
C TRP A 294 7.66 -25.70 0.94
N SER A 295 7.42 -25.50 2.24
CA SER A 295 7.42 -26.61 3.22
C SER A 295 6.30 -27.60 2.95
N LEU A 296 5.11 -27.14 2.55
CA LEU A 296 4.00 -27.99 2.13
C LEU A 296 4.35 -28.83 0.90
N LEU A 297 5.00 -28.23 -0.10
CA LEU A 297 5.46 -28.94 -1.30
C LEU A 297 6.54 -29.98 -0.96
N ALA A 298 7.50 -29.64 -0.08
CA ALA A 298 8.51 -30.60 0.39
C ALA A 298 7.87 -31.80 1.08
N LEU A 299 6.85 -31.57 1.90
CA LEU A 299 6.08 -32.63 2.58
C LEU A 299 5.27 -33.47 1.58
N ALA A 300 4.62 -32.84 0.60
CA ALA A 300 3.81 -33.51 -0.42
C ALA A 300 4.63 -34.44 -1.32
N VAL A 301 5.89 -34.11 -1.62
CA VAL A 301 6.81 -34.94 -2.41
C VAL A 301 7.12 -36.27 -1.70
N ASN A 302 7.31 -36.23 -0.39
CA ASN A 302 7.57 -37.45 0.39
C ASN A 302 7.07 -37.34 1.83
N PRO A 303 5.79 -37.64 2.08
CA PRO A 303 5.17 -37.51 3.42
C PRO A 303 5.67 -38.52 4.44
N ARG A 304 6.42 -39.57 4.00
CA ARG A 304 6.98 -40.57 4.90
C ARG A 304 8.26 -40.11 5.59
N THR A 305 8.84 -39.01 5.17
CA THR A 305 10.07 -38.45 5.72
C THR A 305 9.78 -37.66 6.99
N TRP A 306 10.18 -38.17 8.15
CA TRP A 306 9.88 -37.51 9.43
C TRP A 306 10.39 -36.09 9.57
N TRP A 307 11.58 -35.80 9.06
CA TRP A 307 12.15 -34.46 9.11
C TRP A 307 11.36 -33.45 8.28
N ALA A 308 10.65 -33.85 7.20
CA ALA A 308 9.79 -32.97 6.43
C ALA A 308 8.62 -32.43 7.27
N TRP A 309 8.07 -33.24 8.19
CA TRP A 309 7.07 -32.80 9.15
C TRP A 309 7.63 -31.82 10.16
N LEU A 310 8.89 -32.01 10.61
CA LEU A 310 9.54 -31.02 11.50
C LEU A 310 9.76 -29.69 10.79
N VAL A 311 10.25 -29.68 9.55
CA VAL A 311 10.43 -28.47 8.76
C VAL A 311 9.08 -27.76 8.56
N PHE A 312 8.05 -28.50 8.18
CA PHE A 312 6.71 -27.96 8.04
C PHE A 312 6.18 -27.35 9.34
N GLY A 313 6.24 -28.08 10.44
CA GLY A 313 5.75 -27.60 11.74
C GLY A 313 6.51 -26.38 12.23
N PHE A 314 7.85 -26.37 12.07
CA PHE A 314 8.69 -25.22 12.41
C PHE A 314 8.35 -23.99 11.55
N THR A 315 8.27 -24.17 10.22
CA THR A 315 7.95 -23.09 9.28
C THR A 315 6.55 -22.54 9.55
N LEU A 316 5.56 -23.40 9.78
CA LEU A 316 4.21 -22.99 10.14
C LEU A 316 4.21 -22.18 11.45
N GLY A 317 4.85 -22.70 12.49
CA GLY A 317 4.94 -22.01 13.78
C GLY A 317 5.57 -20.62 13.65
N LEU A 318 6.71 -20.53 12.96
CA LEU A 318 7.41 -19.26 12.74
C LEU A 318 6.57 -18.28 11.90
N ARG A 319 5.87 -18.78 10.86
CA ARG A 319 4.96 -17.96 10.04
C ARG A 319 3.78 -17.42 10.86
N MET A 320 3.20 -18.24 11.72
CA MET A 320 2.11 -17.80 12.59
C MET A 320 2.58 -16.75 13.60
N VAL A 321 3.77 -16.91 14.18
CA VAL A 321 4.37 -15.88 15.07
C VAL A 321 4.61 -14.59 14.31
N MET A 322 5.16 -14.64 13.09
CA MET A 322 5.36 -13.47 12.25
C MET A 322 4.02 -12.75 11.94
N ALA A 323 3.00 -13.52 11.52
CA ALA A 323 1.67 -12.97 11.22
C ALA A 323 1.03 -12.29 12.44
N TRP A 324 1.17 -12.90 13.62
CA TRP A 324 0.69 -12.30 14.87
C TRP A 324 1.41 -10.99 15.19
N VAL A 325 2.73 -10.99 15.15
CA VAL A 325 3.52 -9.78 15.49
C VAL A 325 3.23 -8.65 14.49
N LEU A 326 3.23 -8.93 13.20
CA LEU A 326 2.96 -7.92 12.18
C LEU A 326 1.51 -7.45 12.22
N GLY A 327 0.55 -8.36 12.23
CA GLY A 327 -0.86 -8.00 12.18
C GLY A 327 -1.36 -7.35 13.48
N VAL A 328 -1.06 -7.97 14.63
CA VAL A 328 -1.61 -7.50 15.91
C VAL A 328 -0.79 -6.37 16.52
N ARG A 329 0.56 -6.49 16.51
CA ARG A 329 1.42 -5.51 17.22
C ARG A 329 1.84 -4.34 16.33
N VAL A 330 2.17 -4.58 15.05
CA VAL A 330 2.60 -3.54 14.11
C VAL A 330 1.39 -2.86 13.49
N ALA A 331 0.57 -3.60 12.74
CA ALA A 331 -0.60 -3.06 12.04
C ALA A 331 -1.75 -2.70 12.99
N GLN A 332 -1.77 -3.23 14.23
CA GLN A 332 -2.86 -3.05 15.20
C GLN A 332 -4.22 -3.45 14.62
N ASP A 333 -4.24 -4.54 13.84
CA ASP A 333 -5.41 -5.03 13.14
C ASP A 333 -6.19 -6.01 14.02
N HIS A 334 -7.37 -5.61 14.44
CA HIS A 334 -8.27 -6.40 15.28
C HIS A 334 -8.91 -7.58 14.53
N GLN A 335 -8.85 -7.62 13.19
CA GLN A 335 -9.40 -8.72 12.39
C GLN A 335 -8.41 -9.90 12.27
N VAL A 336 -7.10 -9.65 12.42
CA VAL A 336 -6.10 -10.72 12.33
C VAL A 336 -6.36 -11.86 13.31
N PRO A 337 -6.65 -11.64 14.62
CA PRO A 337 -7.00 -12.72 15.53
C PRO A 337 -8.23 -13.53 15.08
N LEU A 338 -9.22 -12.88 14.48
CA LEU A 338 -10.47 -13.54 14.05
C LEU A 338 -10.26 -14.44 12.83
N TYR A 339 -9.37 -14.05 11.91
CA TYR A 339 -9.12 -14.74 10.65
C TYR A 339 -7.75 -15.41 10.61
N PHE A 340 -7.09 -15.56 11.75
CA PHE A 340 -5.74 -16.07 11.87
C PHE A 340 -5.53 -17.46 11.22
N TRP A 341 -6.52 -18.30 11.29
CA TRP A 341 -6.53 -19.64 10.68
C TRP A 341 -6.51 -19.61 9.13
N LEU A 342 -6.81 -18.47 8.50
CA LEU A 342 -6.74 -18.28 7.05
C LEU A 342 -5.32 -17.99 6.54
N ILE A 343 -4.34 -17.75 7.40
CA ILE A 343 -2.95 -17.45 7.01
C ILE A 343 -2.37 -18.50 6.05
N PRO A 344 -2.49 -19.83 6.30
CA PRO A 344 -1.97 -20.82 5.36
C PRO A 344 -2.65 -20.75 3.97
N LEU A 345 -3.96 -20.51 3.93
CA LEU A 345 -4.69 -20.33 2.69
C LEU A 345 -4.23 -19.07 1.94
N ARG A 346 -4.01 -17.96 2.67
CA ARG A 346 -3.48 -16.71 2.11
C ARG A 346 -2.09 -16.92 1.51
N ASP A 347 -1.20 -17.67 2.17
CA ASP A 347 0.15 -17.93 1.68
C ASP A 347 0.13 -18.78 0.38
N ILE A 348 -0.75 -19.77 0.30
CA ILE A 348 -0.94 -20.55 -0.94
C ILE A 348 -1.46 -19.64 -2.06
N ALA A 349 -2.48 -18.81 -1.77
CA ALA A 349 -3.00 -17.86 -2.75
C ALA A 349 -1.92 -16.88 -3.21
N ALA A 350 -1.06 -16.40 -2.31
CA ALA A 350 0.04 -15.50 -2.63
C ALA A 350 1.05 -16.13 -3.60
N LEU A 351 1.45 -17.39 -3.37
CA LEU A 351 2.34 -18.11 -4.27
C LEU A 351 1.71 -18.26 -5.66
N LEU A 352 0.42 -18.63 -5.75
CA LEU A 352 -0.29 -18.78 -7.01
C LEU A 352 -0.41 -17.45 -7.76
N ILE A 353 -0.73 -16.36 -7.08
CA ILE A 353 -0.82 -15.01 -7.64
C ILE A 353 0.55 -14.53 -8.11
N TRP A 354 1.61 -14.77 -7.33
CA TRP A 354 2.98 -14.47 -7.72
C TRP A 354 3.35 -15.19 -9.03
N ALA A 355 3.10 -16.50 -9.12
CA ALA A 355 3.36 -17.25 -10.34
C ALA A 355 2.52 -16.73 -11.53
N ALA A 356 1.23 -16.47 -11.32
CA ALA A 356 0.32 -15.92 -12.34
C ALA A 356 0.73 -14.49 -12.76
N GLY A 357 1.41 -13.74 -11.91
CA GLY A 357 1.94 -12.42 -12.22
C GLY A 357 2.92 -12.40 -13.39
N TYR A 358 3.60 -13.52 -13.68
CA TYR A 358 4.44 -13.67 -14.88
C TYR A 358 3.63 -13.87 -16.16
N LEU A 359 2.35 -14.25 -16.04
CA LEU A 359 1.48 -14.51 -17.19
C LEU A 359 0.76 -13.22 -17.62
N GLY A 360 1.18 -12.70 -18.78
CA GLY A 360 0.55 -11.52 -19.39
C GLY A 360 1.03 -10.18 -18.85
N THR A 361 0.59 -9.13 -19.53
CA THR A 361 0.99 -7.73 -19.31
C THR A 361 -0.21 -6.80 -19.22
N THR A 362 -1.44 -7.34 -19.21
CA THR A 362 -2.66 -6.54 -19.14
C THR A 362 -3.12 -6.41 -17.70
N VAL A 363 -3.50 -5.21 -17.28
CA VAL A 363 -4.10 -4.95 -15.98
C VAL A 363 -5.47 -4.33 -16.12
N VAL A 364 -6.38 -4.65 -15.19
CA VAL A 364 -7.69 -4.01 -15.08
C VAL A 364 -7.65 -3.04 -13.90
N TRP A 365 -7.99 -1.78 -14.13
CA TRP A 365 -8.02 -0.76 -13.10
C TRP A 365 -9.24 0.13 -13.25
N ARG A 366 -10.08 0.18 -12.21
CA ARG A 366 -11.34 0.96 -12.19
C ARG A 366 -12.24 0.68 -13.42
N GLY A 367 -12.27 -0.58 -13.89
CA GLY A 367 -13.07 -1.02 -15.04
C GLY A 367 -12.40 -0.87 -16.40
N ASP A 368 -11.35 -0.10 -16.53
CA ASP A 368 -10.58 0.08 -17.76
C ASP A 368 -9.47 -0.99 -17.90
N ARG A 369 -9.15 -1.37 -19.15
CA ARG A 369 -8.06 -2.30 -19.46
C ARG A 369 -6.84 -1.53 -19.96
N PHE A 370 -5.66 -1.89 -19.41
CA PHE A 370 -4.39 -1.27 -19.77
C PHE A 370 -3.34 -2.32 -20.11
N LEU A 371 -2.48 -2.01 -21.05
CA LEU A 371 -1.20 -2.68 -21.24
C LEU A 371 -0.20 -2.08 -20.23
N LEU A 372 0.44 -2.92 -19.44
CA LEU A 372 1.51 -2.52 -18.52
C LEU A 372 2.87 -2.92 -19.12
N LYS A 373 3.74 -1.95 -19.32
CA LYS A 373 5.11 -2.17 -19.81
C LYS A 373 6.06 -1.19 -19.15
N GLN A 374 7.11 -1.70 -18.52
CA GLN A 374 8.10 -0.89 -17.79
C GLN A 374 7.46 0.06 -16.77
N GLY A 375 6.46 -0.43 -16.02
CA GLY A 375 5.70 0.33 -15.04
C GLY A 375 4.68 1.30 -15.61
N LYS A 376 4.63 1.51 -16.94
CA LYS A 376 3.76 2.49 -17.60
C LYS A 376 2.50 1.84 -18.15
N LEU A 377 1.40 2.59 -18.05
CA LEU A 377 0.07 2.24 -18.55
C LEU A 377 -0.14 2.77 -19.96
N THR A 378 -0.60 1.91 -20.86
CA THR A 378 -1.18 2.32 -22.14
C THR A 378 -2.61 1.82 -22.18
N ARG A 379 -3.59 2.72 -22.30
CA ARG A 379 -5.02 2.34 -22.34
C ARG A 379 -5.30 1.50 -23.59
N LEU A 380 -5.90 0.34 -23.38
CA LEU A 380 -6.40 -0.47 -24.47
C LEU A 380 -7.82 0.00 -24.79
N THR A 381 -7.97 0.71 -25.92
CA THR A 381 -9.29 0.95 -26.47
C THR A 381 -9.82 -0.36 -27.02
N ASP A 382 -10.92 -0.89 -26.45
CA ASP A 382 -11.65 -1.95 -27.13
C ASP A 382 -12.05 -1.41 -28.49
N LYS A 383 -11.42 -1.91 -29.56
CA LYS A 383 -11.98 -1.70 -30.90
C LYS A 383 -13.37 -2.33 -30.87
N PRO A 384 -14.43 -1.59 -31.24
CA PRO A 384 -15.69 -2.23 -31.48
C PRO A 384 -15.45 -3.32 -32.53
N ALA A 385 -15.85 -4.56 -32.19
CA ALA A 385 -15.86 -5.69 -33.13
C ALA A 385 -16.89 -5.49 -34.24
#